data_85e897aff644494d5333d20f519ffa65
#
_entry.id   85e897aff644494d5333d20f519ffa65
#
_cell.length_a   1.000
_cell.length_b   1.000
_cell.length_c   1.000
_cell.angle_alpha   90.00
_cell.angle_beta   90.00
_cell.angle_gamma   90.00
#
_symmetry.space_group_name_H-M   'P 1'
#
loop_
_entity.id
_entity.type
_entity.pdbx_description
1 polymer ?
#
loop_
_entity_poly.entity_id
_entity_poly.type
_entity_poly.pdbx_seq_one_letter_code
_entity_poly.pdbx_strand_id
1 'polypeptide(L)'
;MTKKYFLLFLFVSLFSLEAISQEQKPISANKNQEPTIDGLAIYPNPTNSGKIYITSKAALDKKIEIFDVLGKKVFETISASKEINVSSLTAGVYIIKVKEGEATATRKLIVN
;
A
#
# COMPACT_ATOMS: atom_id res chain seq x y z
N MET A 1 -42.14 -7.92 41.94
CA MET A 1 -42.21 -8.67 40.71
C MET A 1 -41.86 -7.85 39.51
N THR A 2 -42.37 -6.66 39.43
CA THR A 2 -42.03 -5.76 38.28
C THR A 2 -40.57 -5.39 38.19
N LYS A 3 -39.84 -5.43 39.30
CA LYS A 3 -38.44 -5.09 39.33
C LYS A 3 -37.55 -6.02 38.52
N LYS A 4 -37.91 -7.29 38.48
CA LYS A 4 -37.14 -8.29 37.76
C LYS A 4 -37.19 -8.06 36.25
N TYR A 5 -38.34 -7.72 35.77
CA TYR A 5 -38.53 -7.47 34.36
C TYR A 5 -37.90 -6.16 33.90
N PHE A 6 -37.85 -5.23 34.80
CA PHE A 6 -37.20 -3.96 34.51
C PHE A 6 -35.71 -4.12 34.29
N LEU A 7 -35.06 -4.92 35.11
CA LEU A 7 -33.62 -5.17 34.97
C LEU A 7 -33.31 -5.94 33.69
N LEU A 8 -34.15 -6.87 33.35
CA LEU A 8 -33.98 -7.67 32.15
C LEU A 8 -34.12 -6.80 30.92
N PHE A 9 -35.05 -5.91 30.93
CA PHE A 9 -35.27 -4.99 29.82
C PHE A 9 -34.09 -4.05 29.62
N LEU A 10 -33.53 -3.55 30.67
CA LEU A 10 -32.37 -2.69 30.63
C LEU A 10 -31.14 -3.42 30.04
N PHE A 11 -31.00 -4.68 30.42
CA PHE A 11 -29.88 -5.47 29.92
C PHE A 11 -29.95 -5.71 28.42
N VAL A 12 -31.14 -5.92 27.90
CA VAL A 12 -31.32 -6.12 26.46
C VAL A 12 -31.01 -4.88 25.68
N SER A 13 -31.33 -3.71 26.19
CA SER A 13 -31.07 -2.47 25.47
C SER A 13 -29.59 -2.15 25.40
N LEU A 14 -28.80 -2.58 26.35
CA LEU A 14 -27.36 -2.40 26.31
C LEU A 14 -26.69 -3.23 25.22
N PHE A 15 -27.21 -4.39 24.93
CA PHE A 15 -26.67 -5.26 23.91
C PHE A 15 -26.79 -4.67 22.51
N SER A 16 -27.88 -4.00 22.24
CA SER A 16 -28.13 -3.47 20.91
C SER A 16 -27.17 -2.33 20.54
N LEU A 17 -26.64 -1.63 21.52
CA LEU A 17 -25.69 -0.54 21.27
C LEU A 17 -24.33 -1.02 20.78
N GLU A 18 -23.89 -2.15 21.26
CA GLU A 18 -22.60 -2.68 20.86
C GLU A 18 -22.56 -3.13 19.41
N ALA A 19 -23.65 -3.67 18.93
CA ALA A 19 -23.72 -4.15 17.56
C ALA A 19 -23.58 -3.03 16.54
N ILE A 20 -24.08 -1.85 16.85
CA ILE A 20 -24.05 -0.73 15.94
C ILE A 20 -22.63 -0.18 15.77
N SER A 21 -21.87 -0.13 16.85
CA SER A 21 -20.54 0.47 16.78
C SER A 21 -19.56 -0.38 15.98
N GLN A 22 -19.76 -1.65 15.84
CA GLN A 22 -18.89 -2.54 15.11
C GLN A 22 -19.02 -2.40 13.60
N GLU A 23 -20.17 -2.04 13.12
CA GLU A 23 -20.41 -1.92 11.70
C GLU A 23 -19.70 -0.73 11.06
N GLN A 24 -19.43 0.28 11.82
CA GLN A 24 -18.88 1.52 11.26
C GLN A 24 -17.38 1.46 11.02
N LYS A 25 -16.67 0.66 11.76
CA LYS A 25 -15.22 0.63 11.69
C LYS A 25 -14.64 0.21 10.33
N PRO A 26 -15.10 -0.88 9.73
CA PRO A 26 -14.48 -1.32 8.48
C PRO A 26 -14.76 -0.39 7.30
N ILE A 27 -15.83 0.37 7.35
CA ILE A 27 -16.20 1.23 6.24
C ILE A 27 -15.32 2.45 6.15
N SER A 28 -15.02 3.06 7.26
CA SER A 28 -14.22 4.29 7.26
C SER A 28 -12.76 4.04 6.92
N ALA A 29 -12.24 2.89 7.25
CA ALA A 29 -10.84 2.58 7.00
C ALA A 29 -10.50 2.49 5.53
N ASN A 30 -11.47 2.09 4.70
CA ASN A 30 -11.21 1.88 3.28
C ASN A 30 -11.30 3.15 2.45
N LYS A 31 -11.89 4.18 2.98
CA LYS A 31 -12.10 5.40 2.23
C LYS A 31 -10.91 6.33 2.26
N ASN A 32 -10.15 6.28 3.32
CA ASN A 32 -9.04 7.18 3.48
C ASN A 32 -7.83 6.60 2.78
N GLN A 33 -7.46 7.24 1.73
CA GLN A 33 -6.37 6.78 0.91
C GLN A 33 -5.10 7.50 1.28
N GLU A 34 -4.00 6.77 1.22
CA GLU A 34 -2.70 7.39 1.29
C GLU A 34 -2.51 8.26 0.04
N PRO A 35 -1.75 9.35 0.15
CA PRO A 35 -1.40 10.12 -1.04
C PRO A 35 -0.73 9.22 -2.05
N THR A 36 -1.16 9.31 -3.30
CA THR A 36 -0.58 8.54 -4.40
C THR A 36 0.34 9.41 -5.21
N ILE A 37 1.26 8.78 -5.93
CA ILE A 37 2.19 9.51 -6.79
C ILE A 37 1.52 9.80 -8.12
N ASP A 38 1.29 11.07 -8.37
CA ASP A 38 0.61 11.51 -9.57
C ASP A 38 1.49 11.30 -10.80
N GLY A 39 0.92 10.70 -11.84
CA GLY A 39 1.63 10.47 -13.10
C GLY A 39 2.77 9.46 -13.00
N LEU A 40 2.75 8.59 -12.01
CA LEU A 40 3.80 7.58 -11.86
C LEU A 40 3.80 6.61 -13.02
N ALA A 41 4.97 6.43 -13.63
CA ALA A 41 5.20 5.43 -14.67
C ALA A 41 6.47 4.67 -14.36
N ILE A 42 6.41 3.36 -14.52
CA ILE A 42 7.55 2.45 -14.34
C ILE A 42 7.63 1.60 -15.60
N TYR A 43 8.72 1.76 -16.35
CA TYR A 43 8.83 1.09 -17.63
C TYR A 43 10.29 0.83 -18.00
N PRO A 44 10.55 -0.17 -18.85
CA PRO A 44 9.63 -1.18 -19.33
C PRO A 44 9.28 -2.17 -18.21
N ASN A 45 8.11 -2.76 -18.32
CA ASN A 45 7.67 -3.75 -17.35
C ASN A 45 6.80 -4.78 -18.10
N PRO A 46 7.30 -5.94 -18.41
CA PRO A 46 8.58 -6.55 -17.98
C PRO A 46 9.82 -5.85 -18.53
N THR A 47 10.90 -5.95 -17.78
CA THR A 47 12.20 -5.43 -18.21
C THR A 47 13.15 -6.56 -18.60
N ASN A 48 13.83 -6.40 -19.72
CA ASN A 48 14.82 -7.36 -20.21
C ASN A 48 16.24 -6.83 -20.11
N SER A 49 16.39 -5.53 -19.97
CA SER A 49 17.69 -4.88 -20.10
C SER A 49 18.40 -4.68 -18.76
N GLY A 50 17.78 -5.06 -17.65
CA GLY A 50 18.34 -4.76 -16.34
C GLY A 50 18.15 -3.33 -15.91
N LYS A 51 17.37 -2.57 -16.63
CA LYS A 51 17.08 -1.17 -16.32
C LYS A 51 15.60 -0.91 -16.36
N ILE A 52 15.16 0.00 -15.48
CA ILE A 52 13.81 0.53 -15.53
C ILE A 52 13.88 2.04 -15.39
N TYR A 53 12.85 2.71 -15.85
CA TYR A 53 12.69 4.13 -15.71
C TYR A 53 11.47 4.39 -14.84
N ILE A 54 11.64 5.31 -13.90
CA ILE A 54 10.57 5.68 -12.98
C ILE A 54 10.37 7.18 -13.09
N THR A 55 9.20 7.58 -13.56
CA THR A 55 8.88 8.98 -13.77
C THR A 55 7.58 9.33 -13.06
N SER A 56 7.45 10.60 -12.71
CA SER A 56 6.25 11.14 -12.11
C SER A 56 6.04 12.56 -12.56
N LYS A 57 4.85 13.08 -12.34
CA LYS A 57 4.54 14.45 -12.72
C LYS A 57 5.38 15.47 -11.97
N ALA A 58 5.59 15.27 -10.68
CA ALA A 58 6.40 16.17 -9.87
C ALA A 58 7.89 16.04 -10.13
N ALA A 59 8.33 14.87 -10.59
CA ALA A 59 9.73 14.60 -10.94
C ALA A 59 10.70 14.84 -9.78
N LEU A 60 10.28 14.55 -8.57
CA LEU A 60 11.11 14.69 -7.37
C LEU A 60 11.97 13.44 -7.15
N ASP A 61 12.92 13.56 -6.24
CA ASP A 61 13.72 12.42 -5.80
C ASP A 61 12.80 11.35 -5.22
N LYS A 62 13.15 10.11 -5.45
CA LYS A 62 12.33 8.99 -5.02
C LYS A 62 13.14 7.98 -4.23
N LYS A 63 12.53 7.45 -3.20
CA LYS A 63 13.04 6.27 -2.51
C LYS A 63 12.39 5.05 -3.14
N ILE A 64 13.20 4.11 -3.57
CA ILE A 64 12.76 2.93 -4.29
C ILE A 64 13.18 1.71 -3.53
N GLU A 65 12.22 0.85 -3.21
CA GLU A 65 12.44 -0.41 -2.53
C GLU A 65 11.82 -1.51 -3.35
N ILE A 66 12.57 -2.59 -3.56
CA ILE A 66 12.08 -3.74 -4.31
C ILE A 66 12.12 -4.95 -3.41
N PHE A 67 11.02 -5.69 -3.40
CA PHE A 67 10.85 -6.87 -2.56
C PHE A 67 10.54 -8.07 -3.44
N ASP A 68 11.03 -9.24 -3.04
CA ASP A 68 10.63 -10.47 -3.69
C ASP A 68 9.22 -10.88 -3.23
N VAL A 69 8.72 -11.98 -3.78
CA VAL A 69 7.37 -12.44 -3.47
C VAL A 69 7.20 -12.93 -2.03
N LEU A 70 8.29 -13.17 -1.33
CA LEU A 70 8.26 -13.55 0.07
C LEU A 70 8.32 -12.34 1.00
N GLY A 71 8.42 -11.14 0.43
CA GLY A 71 8.47 -9.91 1.21
C GLY A 71 9.85 -9.50 1.64
N LYS A 72 10.89 -10.16 1.14
CA LYS A 72 12.27 -9.79 1.46
C LYS A 72 12.71 -8.63 0.59
N LYS A 73 13.29 -7.62 1.20
CA LYS A 73 13.83 -6.49 0.44
C LYS A 73 15.12 -6.95 -0.26
N VAL A 74 15.14 -6.81 -1.58
CA VAL A 74 16.27 -7.23 -2.41
C VAL A 74 17.00 -6.06 -3.06
N PHE A 75 16.43 -4.86 -2.99
CA PHE A 75 17.03 -3.66 -3.58
C PHE A 75 16.46 -2.43 -2.92
N GLU A 76 17.30 -1.42 -2.73
CA GLU A 76 16.88 -0.14 -2.19
C GLU A 76 17.78 0.97 -2.70
N THR A 77 17.21 2.09 -3.10
CA THR A 77 17.98 3.26 -3.50
C THR A 77 17.15 4.53 -3.30
N ILE A 78 17.86 5.64 -3.18
CA ILE A 78 17.26 6.97 -3.23
C ILE A 78 17.90 7.66 -4.45
N SER A 79 17.07 8.11 -5.38
CA SER A 79 17.58 8.60 -6.65
C SER A 79 16.80 9.79 -7.16
N ALA A 80 17.55 10.76 -7.69
CA ALA A 80 17.01 11.84 -8.49
C ALA A 80 16.92 11.44 -9.96
N SER A 81 17.60 10.36 -10.36
CA SER A 81 17.64 9.89 -11.72
C SER A 81 16.39 9.10 -12.06
N LYS A 82 15.94 9.25 -13.29
CA LYS A 82 14.84 8.45 -13.80
C LYS A 82 15.23 7.00 -14.03
N GLU A 83 16.50 6.76 -14.33
CA GLU A 83 17.01 5.44 -14.66
C GLU A 83 17.44 4.71 -13.40
N ILE A 84 16.94 3.50 -13.22
CA ILE A 84 17.26 2.64 -12.10
C ILE A 84 17.84 1.34 -12.63
N ASN A 85 19.04 1.00 -12.15
CA ASN A 85 19.71 -0.21 -12.57
C ASN A 85 19.28 -1.37 -11.65
N VAL A 86 18.57 -2.31 -12.24
CA VAL A 86 18.08 -3.50 -11.53
C VAL A 86 18.75 -4.78 -12.05
N SER A 87 19.92 -4.65 -12.66
CA SER A 87 20.61 -5.78 -13.26
C SER A 87 21.05 -6.83 -12.23
N SER A 88 21.10 -6.47 -10.96
CA SER A 88 21.42 -7.42 -9.89
C SER A 88 20.26 -8.37 -9.57
N LEU A 89 19.07 -8.08 -10.03
CA LEU A 89 17.90 -8.90 -9.76
C LEU A 89 17.81 -10.05 -10.75
N THR A 90 17.55 -11.24 -10.25
CA THR A 90 17.31 -12.40 -11.11
C THR A 90 15.93 -12.32 -11.73
N ALA A 91 15.72 -13.04 -12.81
CA ALA A 91 14.43 -13.09 -13.47
C ALA A 91 13.35 -13.54 -12.48
N GLY A 92 12.25 -12.84 -12.46
CA GLY A 92 11.16 -13.15 -11.55
C GLY A 92 10.19 -12.01 -11.38
N VAL A 93 9.26 -12.20 -10.45
CA VAL A 93 8.23 -11.24 -10.10
C VAL A 93 8.61 -10.56 -8.78
N TYR A 94 8.51 -9.25 -8.77
CA TYR A 94 8.87 -8.43 -7.61
C TYR A 94 7.78 -7.42 -7.33
N ILE A 95 7.81 -6.87 -6.12
CA ILE A 95 6.98 -5.74 -5.73
C ILE A 95 7.89 -4.55 -5.56
N ILE A 96 7.60 -3.47 -6.27
CA ILE A 96 8.36 -2.23 -6.16
C ILE A 96 7.53 -1.20 -5.43
N LYS A 97 8.15 -0.58 -4.43
CA LYS A 97 7.54 0.47 -3.64
C LYS A 97 8.29 1.76 -3.89
N VAL A 98 7.57 2.78 -4.27
CA VAL A 98 8.14 4.09 -4.60
C VAL A 98 7.57 5.11 -3.62
N LYS A 99 8.46 5.90 -3.04
CA LYS A 99 8.07 7.01 -2.17
C LYS A 99 8.63 8.31 -2.77
N GLU A 100 7.76 9.29 -2.95
CA GLU A 100 8.11 10.62 -3.45
C GLU A 100 7.46 11.64 -2.52
N GLY A 101 8.27 12.33 -1.72
CA GLY A 101 7.72 13.20 -0.68
C GLY A 101 6.87 12.42 0.29
N GLU A 102 5.64 12.85 0.46
CA GLU A 102 4.68 12.14 1.32
C GLU A 102 3.86 11.09 0.56
N ALA A 103 4.03 11.00 -0.76
CA ALA A 103 3.27 10.09 -1.59
C ALA A 103 3.99 8.76 -1.73
N THR A 104 3.21 7.67 -1.76
CA THR A 104 3.74 6.33 -1.96
C THR A 104 2.94 5.59 -3.01
N ALA A 105 3.58 4.63 -3.67
CA ALA A 105 2.92 3.76 -4.61
C ALA A 105 3.58 2.39 -4.60
N THR A 106 2.79 1.36 -4.83
CA THR A 106 3.24 -0.02 -4.89
C THR A 106 2.82 -0.60 -6.23
N ARG A 107 3.75 -1.22 -6.92
CA ARG A 107 3.52 -1.79 -8.24
C ARG A 107 4.18 -3.15 -8.34
N LYS A 108 3.71 -3.93 -9.27
CA LYS A 108 4.33 -5.21 -9.63
C LYS A 108 5.42 -4.94 -10.67
N LEU A 109 6.57 -5.57 -10.50
CA LEU A 109 7.69 -5.46 -11.44
C LEU A 109 8.06 -6.87 -11.90
N ILE A 110 8.18 -7.06 -13.20
CA ILE A 110 8.58 -8.32 -13.79
C ILE A 110 9.93 -8.14 -14.45
N VAL A 111 10.89 -8.98 -14.06
CA VAL A 111 12.24 -9.02 -14.61
C VAL A 111 12.38 -10.29 -15.41
N ASN A 112 12.71 -10.16 -16.67
CA ASN A 112 12.93 -11.30 -17.56
C ASN A 112 14.41 -11.66 -17.64
#